data_5a68841537e21a0423b7904ae69f441d
#
_entry.id   5a68841537e21a0423b7904ae69f441d
#
_cell.length_a   1.000
_cell.length_b   1.000
_cell.length_c   1.000
_cell.angle_alpha   90.00
_cell.angle_beta   90.00
_cell.angle_gamma   90.00
#
_symmetry.space_group_name_H-M   'P 1'
#
loop_
_entity.id
_entity.type
_entity.pdbx_description
1 polymer ?
#
loop_
_entity_poly.entity_id
_entity_poly.type
_entity_poly.pdbx_seq_one_letter_code
_entity_poly.pdbx_strand_id
1 'polypeptide(L)'
;KSMNGKYIEVVNTDAEGRMALIDAITYAIRECGATTLIDVATLTGACVVALGDRYTGAFSNSDELMSKIVQASILAGENIWRLPMGDEEYDNLNASTVADIANCGKKCGATAAARFLGEFVEKKPWVHLDIAGTSESDEDTEIYSKGGTGAATMLLYEVVKLMEKPYKSY
;
A
#
# COMPACT_ATOMS: atom_id res chain seq x y z
N LYS A 1 -10.22 -12.10 -14.53
CA LYS A 1 -10.96 -10.84 -14.57
C LYS A 1 -11.13 -10.32 -13.17
N SER A 2 -10.69 -9.07 -12.90
CA SER A 2 -10.86 -8.40 -11.63
C SER A 2 -12.30 -7.88 -11.44
N MET A 3 -12.62 -7.51 -10.19
CA MET A 3 -13.94 -6.94 -9.84
C MET A 3 -14.23 -5.64 -10.59
N ASN A 4 -13.23 -4.81 -10.91
CA ASN A 4 -13.43 -3.58 -11.68
C ASN A 4 -13.62 -3.83 -13.20
N GLY A 5 -13.48 -5.07 -13.64
CA GLY A 5 -13.72 -5.52 -15.02
C GLY A 5 -12.47 -5.70 -15.87
N LYS A 6 -11.29 -5.22 -15.45
CA LYS A 6 -10.02 -5.41 -16.17
C LYS A 6 -9.62 -6.89 -16.19
N TYR A 7 -9.09 -7.34 -17.33
CA TYR A 7 -8.43 -8.64 -17.43
C TYR A 7 -6.96 -8.49 -17.05
N ILE A 8 -6.46 -9.43 -16.25
CA ILE A 8 -5.09 -9.40 -15.74
C ILE A 8 -4.38 -10.67 -16.19
N GLU A 9 -3.24 -10.50 -16.85
CA GLU A 9 -2.33 -11.60 -17.12
C GLU A 9 -1.51 -11.92 -15.87
N VAL A 10 -1.57 -13.16 -15.40
CA VAL A 10 -0.76 -13.62 -14.27
C VAL A 10 0.55 -14.17 -14.82
N VAL A 11 1.57 -13.34 -14.83
CA VAL A 11 2.93 -13.69 -15.28
C VAL A 11 3.83 -14.13 -14.14
N ASN A 12 3.44 -13.87 -12.89
CA ASN A 12 4.14 -14.27 -11.68
C ASN A 12 3.12 -14.68 -10.61
N THR A 13 3.17 -15.93 -10.18
CA THR A 13 2.26 -16.48 -9.15
C THR A 13 2.61 -16.02 -7.75
N ASP A 14 3.85 -15.61 -7.47
CA ASP A 14 4.26 -14.99 -6.19
C ASP A 14 3.80 -13.51 -6.04
N ALA A 15 3.14 -12.99 -7.06
CA ALA A 15 2.49 -11.66 -7.00
C ALA A 15 0.97 -11.79 -6.77
N GLU A 16 0.54 -12.73 -5.94
CA GLU A 16 -0.86 -13.03 -5.61
C GLU A 16 -1.48 -12.01 -4.66
N GLY A 17 -0.70 -11.49 -3.70
CA GLY A 17 -1.20 -10.56 -2.68
C GLY A 17 -1.85 -9.32 -3.29
N ARG A 18 -1.23 -8.75 -4.33
CA ARG A 18 -1.79 -7.60 -5.05
C ARG A 18 -3.08 -7.94 -5.81
N MET A 19 -3.24 -9.19 -6.23
CA MET A 19 -4.47 -9.65 -6.90
C MET A 19 -5.67 -9.67 -5.94
N ALA A 20 -5.45 -10.07 -4.68
CA ALA A 20 -6.48 -10.03 -3.65
C ALA A 20 -6.82 -8.57 -3.27
N LEU A 21 -5.78 -7.70 -3.14
CA LEU A 21 -5.97 -6.31 -2.77
C LEU A 21 -6.80 -5.51 -3.78
N ILE A 22 -6.61 -5.70 -5.08
CA ILE A 22 -7.34 -4.91 -6.09
C ILE A 22 -8.85 -5.15 -6.05
N ASP A 23 -9.29 -6.36 -5.74
CA ASP A 23 -10.71 -6.67 -5.61
C ASP A 23 -11.26 -6.09 -4.30
N ALA A 24 -10.50 -6.16 -3.20
CA ALA A 24 -10.86 -5.53 -1.94
C ALA A 24 -10.95 -3.98 -2.08
N ILE A 25 -10.01 -3.35 -2.76
CA ILE A 25 -10.01 -1.92 -3.07
C ILE A 25 -11.26 -1.56 -3.90
N THR A 26 -11.52 -2.32 -4.96
CA THR A 26 -12.70 -2.09 -5.81
C THR A 26 -13.99 -2.25 -5.03
N TYR A 27 -14.08 -3.27 -4.17
CA TYR A 27 -15.23 -3.50 -3.29
C TYR A 27 -15.44 -2.33 -2.32
N ALA A 28 -14.37 -1.87 -1.67
CA ALA A 28 -14.44 -0.73 -0.76
C ALA A 28 -14.99 0.53 -1.44
N ILE A 29 -14.57 0.79 -2.68
CA ILE A 29 -15.04 1.94 -3.45
C ILE A 29 -16.50 1.79 -3.85
N ARG A 30 -16.85 0.67 -4.49
CA ARG A 30 -18.14 0.52 -5.17
C ARG A 30 -19.26 0.08 -4.25
N GLU A 31 -18.98 -0.79 -3.30
CA GLU A 31 -19.99 -1.35 -2.42
C GLU A 31 -20.03 -0.67 -1.04
N CYS A 32 -18.87 -0.20 -0.54
CA CYS A 32 -18.83 0.48 0.75
C CYS A 32 -18.80 2.01 0.63
N GLY A 33 -18.68 2.57 -0.58
CA GLY A 33 -18.70 4.02 -0.82
C GLY A 33 -17.43 4.73 -0.30
N ALA A 34 -16.30 4.04 -0.24
CA ALA A 34 -15.03 4.62 0.22
C ALA A 34 -14.62 5.81 -0.67
N THR A 35 -14.30 6.93 -0.02
CA THR A 35 -13.84 8.16 -0.68
C THR A 35 -12.35 8.38 -0.54
N THR A 36 -11.70 7.68 0.38
CA THR A 36 -10.27 7.68 0.65
C THR A 36 -9.85 6.27 1.03
N LEU A 37 -8.68 5.84 0.61
CA LEU A 37 -8.21 4.48 0.78
C LEU A 37 -6.82 4.47 1.42
N ILE A 38 -6.64 3.58 2.37
CA ILE A 38 -5.33 3.19 2.90
C ILE A 38 -5.32 1.67 2.95
N ASP A 39 -4.39 1.04 2.25
CA ASP A 39 -4.18 -0.40 2.36
C ASP A 39 -2.80 -0.70 2.95
N VAL A 40 -2.72 -1.81 3.67
CA VAL A 40 -1.53 -2.27 4.38
C VAL A 40 -1.30 -3.73 4.04
N ALA A 41 -0.12 -4.06 3.56
CA ALA A 41 0.23 -5.44 3.26
C ALA A 41 1.74 -5.69 3.36
N THR A 42 2.12 -6.92 3.66
CA THR A 42 3.48 -7.44 3.47
C THR A 42 3.69 -7.78 2.00
N LEU A 43 3.72 -6.72 1.15
CA LEU A 43 3.49 -6.93 -0.27
C LEU A 43 4.72 -7.39 -1.03
N THR A 44 5.91 -6.82 -0.72
CA THR A 44 7.08 -7.07 -1.55
C THR A 44 8.37 -7.30 -0.77
N GLY A 45 9.11 -8.36 -1.12
CA GLY A 45 10.48 -8.52 -0.68
C GLY A 45 11.41 -7.40 -1.19
N ALA A 46 11.04 -6.74 -2.30
CA ALA A 46 11.78 -5.60 -2.82
C ALA A 46 11.75 -4.39 -1.88
N CYS A 47 10.66 -4.19 -1.15
CA CYS A 47 10.58 -3.16 -0.11
C CYS A 47 11.56 -3.47 1.03
N VAL A 48 11.64 -4.73 1.47
CA VAL A 48 12.62 -5.18 2.48
C VAL A 48 14.06 -4.91 2.03
N VAL A 49 14.37 -5.24 0.78
CA VAL A 49 15.72 -4.98 0.20
C VAL A 49 16.04 -3.50 0.17
N ALA A 50 15.05 -2.64 -0.13
CA ALA A 50 15.26 -1.20 -0.26
C ALA A 50 15.35 -0.47 1.08
N LEU A 51 14.55 -0.86 2.07
CA LEU A 51 14.32 -0.10 3.31
C LEU A 51 14.70 -0.85 4.59
N GLY A 52 15.02 -2.14 4.49
CA GLY A 52 15.29 -3.00 5.64
C GLY A 52 14.05 -3.24 6.48
N ASP A 53 14.26 -3.38 7.78
CA ASP A 53 13.27 -3.71 8.81
C ASP A 53 12.79 -2.49 9.63
N ARG A 54 13.31 -1.30 9.33
CA ARG A 54 13.07 -0.08 10.13
C ARG A 54 12.10 0.90 9.51
N TYR A 55 11.82 0.77 8.22
CA TYR A 55 10.94 1.68 7.50
C TYR A 55 9.87 0.91 6.72
N THR A 56 8.63 1.28 6.94
CA THR A 56 7.51 0.88 6.08
C THR A 56 7.58 1.66 4.77
N GLY A 57 7.47 0.97 3.64
CA GLY A 57 7.38 1.63 2.33
C GLY A 57 6.01 2.28 2.14
N ALA A 58 5.97 3.55 1.72
CA ALA A 58 4.72 4.25 1.50
C ALA A 58 4.62 4.75 0.05
N PHE A 59 3.48 4.51 -0.59
CA PHE A 59 3.17 4.95 -1.94
C PHE A 59 1.83 5.66 -1.97
N SER A 60 1.69 6.69 -2.82
CA SER A 60 0.44 7.44 -2.87
C SER A 60 0.26 8.17 -4.19
N ASN A 61 -0.98 8.32 -4.60
CA ASN A 61 -1.43 9.21 -5.67
C ASN A 61 -1.91 10.58 -5.14
N SER A 62 -1.82 10.84 -3.82
CA SER A 62 -2.30 12.06 -3.16
C SER A 62 -1.27 12.60 -2.18
N ASP A 63 -0.70 13.77 -2.48
CA ASP A 63 0.26 14.43 -1.59
C ASP A 63 -0.40 14.92 -0.30
N GLU A 64 -1.68 15.33 -0.35
CA GLU A 64 -2.43 15.72 0.84
C GLU A 64 -2.60 14.54 1.81
N LEU A 65 -3.03 13.37 1.30
CA LEU A 65 -3.19 12.18 2.14
C LEU A 65 -1.84 11.70 2.66
N MET A 66 -0.81 11.69 1.80
CA MET A 66 0.56 11.33 2.21
C MET A 66 1.09 12.24 3.32
N SER A 67 0.79 13.53 3.27
CA SER A 67 1.20 14.46 4.34
C SER A 67 0.57 14.09 5.70
N LYS A 68 -0.69 13.65 5.71
CA LYS A 68 -1.35 13.15 6.93
C LYS A 68 -0.72 11.85 7.42
N ILE A 69 -0.34 10.95 6.51
CA ILE A 69 0.37 9.70 6.84
C ILE A 69 1.73 10.01 7.48
N VAL A 70 2.50 10.94 6.91
CA VAL A 70 3.79 11.38 7.49
C VAL A 70 3.59 11.98 8.89
N GLN A 71 2.59 12.82 9.07
CA GLN A 71 2.28 13.37 10.40
C GLN A 71 1.89 12.29 11.40
N ALA A 72 1.03 11.34 10.98
CA ALA A 72 0.61 10.23 11.81
C ALA A 72 1.78 9.31 12.18
N SER A 73 2.71 9.06 11.26
CA SER A 73 3.89 8.22 11.51
C SER A 73 4.78 8.81 12.63
N ILE A 74 4.93 10.13 12.64
CA ILE A 74 5.67 10.83 13.70
C ILE A 74 4.96 10.68 15.06
N LEU A 75 3.63 10.83 15.09
CA LEU A 75 2.83 10.70 16.32
C LEU A 75 2.82 9.25 16.84
N ALA A 76 2.80 8.29 15.93
CA ALA A 76 2.79 6.86 16.25
C ALA A 76 4.19 6.32 16.61
N GLY A 77 5.27 7.02 16.26
CA GLY A 77 6.63 6.52 16.36
C GLY A 77 6.94 5.39 15.36
N GLU A 78 6.15 5.25 14.31
CA GLU A 78 6.32 4.25 13.26
C GLU A 78 6.96 4.88 12.02
N ASN A 79 8.17 4.45 11.68
CA ASN A 79 8.91 5.04 10.56
C ASN A 79 8.34 4.63 9.21
N ILE A 80 8.12 5.59 8.34
CA ILE A 80 7.75 5.36 6.95
C ILE A 80 8.74 6.04 6.01
N TRP A 81 8.84 5.53 4.79
CA TRP A 81 9.58 6.19 3.72
C TRP A 81 8.77 6.20 2.43
N ARG A 82 8.48 7.40 1.91
CA ARG A 82 7.76 7.52 0.63
C ARG A 82 8.69 7.13 -0.52
N LEU A 83 8.26 6.12 -1.28
CA LEU A 83 8.92 5.67 -2.49
C LEU A 83 8.23 6.27 -3.73
N PRO A 84 8.95 6.44 -4.86
CA PRO A 84 8.38 6.95 -6.09
C PRO A 84 7.38 5.96 -6.70
N MET A 85 6.41 6.51 -7.45
CA MET A 85 5.44 5.74 -8.22
C MET A 85 5.20 6.50 -9.54
N GLY A 86 6.06 6.26 -10.53
CA GLY A 86 6.04 6.96 -11.81
C GLY A 86 5.27 6.24 -12.90
N ASP A 87 5.07 6.93 -14.02
CA ASP A 87 4.39 6.38 -15.20
C ASP A 87 5.24 5.32 -15.91
N GLU A 88 6.56 5.36 -15.77
CA GLU A 88 7.48 4.34 -16.30
C GLU A 88 7.18 2.93 -15.76
N GLU A 89 6.66 2.84 -14.54
CA GLU A 89 6.25 1.56 -13.94
C GLU A 89 4.95 1.04 -14.58
N TYR A 90 4.09 1.92 -15.05
CA TYR A 90 2.88 1.54 -15.79
C TYR A 90 3.21 0.91 -17.13
N ASP A 91 4.12 1.50 -17.89
CA ASP A 91 4.56 0.96 -19.19
C ASP A 91 5.12 -0.45 -19.05
N ASN A 92 5.80 -0.71 -17.92
CA ASN A 92 6.33 -2.02 -17.59
C ASN A 92 5.21 -3.07 -17.30
N LEU A 93 4.08 -2.65 -16.72
CA LEU A 93 2.93 -3.51 -16.44
C LEU A 93 2.00 -3.67 -17.64
N ASN A 94 1.96 -2.69 -18.53
CA ASN A 94 1.07 -2.66 -19.71
C ASN A 94 1.64 -3.44 -20.92
N ALA A 95 2.64 -4.28 -20.72
CA ALA A 95 3.28 -5.08 -21.76
C ALA A 95 2.52 -6.36 -22.16
N SER A 96 1.35 -6.64 -21.56
CA SER A 96 0.52 -7.78 -21.92
C SER A 96 -0.06 -7.63 -23.32
N THR A 97 -0.04 -8.72 -24.07
CA THR A 97 -0.68 -8.79 -25.42
C THR A 97 -2.02 -9.52 -25.39
N VAL A 98 -2.41 -10.06 -24.23
CA VAL A 98 -3.60 -10.92 -24.06
C VAL A 98 -4.55 -10.42 -22.99
N ALA A 99 -4.15 -9.41 -22.21
CA ALA A 99 -4.94 -8.83 -21.12
C ALA A 99 -4.71 -7.30 -21.05
N ASP A 100 -5.49 -6.61 -20.22
CA ASP A 100 -5.40 -5.16 -20.06
C ASP A 100 -4.15 -4.74 -19.29
N ILE A 101 -3.65 -5.60 -18.39
CA ILE A 101 -2.47 -5.36 -17.56
C ILE A 101 -1.88 -6.71 -17.10
N ALA A 102 -0.57 -6.77 -16.87
CA ALA A 102 0.08 -7.89 -16.22
C ALA A 102 0.18 -7.66 -14.71
N ASN A 103 0.09 -8.73 -13.90
CA ASN A 103 0.21 -8.61 -12.44
C ASN A 103 1.65 -8.30 -11.99
N CYS A 104 2.62 -8.45 -12.89
CA CYS A 104 4.03 -8.18 -12.65
C CYS A 104 4.70 -7.77 -13.96
N GLY A 105 5.57 -6.78 -13.93
CA GLY A 105 6.38 -6.39 -15.07
C GLY A 105 7.74 -7.11 -15.09
N LYS A 106 8.59 -6.78 -16.07
CA LYS A 106 9.94 -7.32 -16.20
C LYS A 106 10.83 -7.04 -14.98
N LYS A 107 10.59 -5.91 -14.31
CA LYS A 107 11.24 -5.53 -13.06
C LYS A 107 10.14 -5.45 -11.99
N CYS A 108 9.84 -6.57 -11.37
CA CYS A 108 8.82 -6.66 -10.34
C CYS A 108 9.39 -6.18 -9.00
N GLY A 109 9.29 -4.89 -8.73
CA GLY A 109 9.72 -4.27 -7.49
C GLY A 109 8.54 -3.67 -6.71
N ALA A 110 8.85 -3.00 -5.59
CA ALA A 110 7.84 -2.37 -4.74
C ALA A 110 7.08 -1.25 -5.48
N THR A 111 7.79 -0.45 -6.29
CA THR A 111 7.20 0.62 -7.11
C THR A 111 6.23 0.07 -8.17
N ALA A 112 6.59 -1.02 -8.85
CA ALA A 112 5.71 -1.69 -9.82
C ALA A 112 4.48 -2.30 -9.13
N ALA A 113 4.64 -2.88 -7.93
CA ALA A 113 3.53 -3.42 -7.15
C ALA A 113 2.54 -2.31 -6.77
N ALA A 114 3.04 -1.20 -6.24
CA ALA A 114 2.21 -0.05 -5.90
C ALA A 114 1.54 0.56 -7.13
N ARG A 115 2.26 0.68 -8.25
CA ARG A 115 1.68 1.19 -9.50
C ARG A 115 0.56 0.29 -10.02
N PHE A 116 0.71 -1.04 -9.90
CA PHE A 116 -0.34 -1.98 -10.23
C PHE A 116 -1.60 -1.74 -9.37
N LEU A 117 -1.47 -1.62 -8.04
CA LEU A 117 -2.60 -1.29 -7.16
C LEU A 117 -3.26 0.03 -7.55
N GLY A 118 -2.46 1.05 -7.88
CA GLY A 118 -2.90 2.37 -8.30
C GLY A 118 -3.86 2.37 -9.51
N GLU A 119 -3.80 1.35 -10.37
CA GLU A 119 -4.71 1.18 -11.51
C GLU A 119 -6.15 0.81 -11.09
N PHE A 120 -6.36 0.43 -9.84
CA PHE A 120 -7.65 -0.05 -9.33
C PHE A 120 -8.30 0.88 -8.29
N VAL A 121 -7.64 1.98 -7.93
CA VAL A 121 -8.14 2.94 -6.92
C VAL A 121 -9.19 3.92 -7.47
N GLU A 122 -9.56 3.83 -8.72
CA GLU A 122 -10.61 4.63 -9.38
C GLU A 122 -10.47 6.14 -9.12
N LYS A 123 -9.22 6.65 -9.15
CA LYS A 123 -8.85 8.05 -8.88
C LYS A 123 -9.19 8.56 -7.47
N LYS A 124 -9.49 7.67 -6.53
CA LYS A 124 -9.65 8.06 -5.13
C LYS A 124 -8.29 8.39 -4.51
N PRO A 125 -8.21 9.34 -3.57
CA PRO A 125 -7.01 9.51 -2.75
C PRO A 125 -6.65 8.19 -2.06
N TRP A 126 -5.41 7.77 -2.24
CA TRP A 126 -4.98 6.44 -1.81
C TRP A 126 -3.53 6.45 -1.32
N VAL A 127 -3.27 5.64 -0.30
CA VAL A 127 -1.94 5.28 0.19
C VAL A 127 -1.85 3.78 0.35
N HIS A 128 -0.78 3.20 -0.15
CA HIS A 128 -0.33 1.84 0.15
C HIS A 128 0.83 1.89 1.14
N LEU A 129 0.75 1.08 2.19
CA LEU A 129 1.82 0.84 3.15
C LEU A 129 2.35 -0.58 3.01
N ASP A 130 3.55 -0.71 2.46
CA ASP A 130 4.25 -2.00 2.35
C ASP A 130 5.04 -2.24 3.64
N ILE A 131 4.47 -3.10 4.49
CA ILE A 131 5.03 -3.46 5.79
C ILE A 131 5.88 -4.74 5.76
N ALA A 132 6.28 -5.22 4.58
CA ALA A 132 7.01 -6.48 4.46
C ALA A 132 8.27 -6.53 5.33
N GLY A 133 8.98 -5.41 5.50
CA GLY A 133 10.16 -5.34 6.35
C GLY A 133 9.86 -5.09 7.83
N THR A 134 8.74 -4.44 8.15
CA THR A 134 8.45 -3.97 9.51
C THR A 134 7.45 -4.83 10.29
N SER A 135 6.81 -5.81 9.63
CA SER A 135 5.73 -6.62 10.20
C SER A 135 6.19 -7.63 11.25
N GLU A 136 7.46 -8.00 11.25
CA GLU A 136 8.05 -8.98 12.17
C GLU A 136 9.36 -8.48 12.77
N SER A 137 9.67 -8.95 14.00
CA SER A 137 10.98 -8.79 14.64
C SER A 137 11.57 -10.16 14.94
N ASP A 138 12.82 -10.38 14.55
CA ASP A 138 13.54 -11.62 14.78
C ASP A 138 14.03 -11.77 16.24
N GLU A 139 14.01 -10.68 16.99
CA GLU A 139 14.50 -10.62 18.37
C GLU A 139 13.63 -9.72 19.25
N ASP A 140 13.76 -9.85 20.56
CA ASP A 140 13.15 -8.91 21.50
C ASP A 140 13.88 -7.56 21.42
N THR A 141 13.12 -6.50 21.30
CA THR A 141 13.60 -5.11 21.30
C THR A 141 13.02 -4.37 22.50
N GLU A 142 13.39 -3.09 22.69
CA GLU A 142 12.78 -2.24 23.72
C GLU A 142 11.27 -2.00 23.52
N ILE A 143 10.78 -2.16 22.28
CA ILE A 143 9.39 -1.83 21.90
C ILE A 143 8.60 -3.09 21.53
N TYR A 144 9.22 -4.06 20.87
CA TYR A 144 8.57 -5.25 20.33
C TYR A 144 9.16 -6.52 20.94
N SER A 145 8.31 -7.49 21.24
CA SER A 145 8.73 -8.87 21.44
C SER A 145 9.00 -9.52 20.06
N LYS A 146 9.85 -10.55 20.05
CA LYS A 146 10.04 -11.39 18.87
C LYS A 146 8.71 -11.87 18.29
N GLY A 147 8.53 -11.72 16.99
CA GLY A 147 7.31 -12.07 16.25
C GLY A 147 6.65 -10.85 15.62
N GLY A 148 5.33 -10.89 15.49
CA GLY A 148 4.57 -9.81 14.84
C GLY A 148 4.64 -8.50 15.61
N THR A 149 4.99 -7.41 14.91
CA THR A 149 5.18 -6.07 15.52
C THR A 149 3.89 -5.26 15.63
N GLY A 150 2.86 -5.61 14.85
CA GLY A 150 1.67 -4.79 14.69
C GLY A 150 1.90 -3.53 13.85
N ALA A 151 2.91 -3.55 12.96
CA ALA A 151 3.25 -2.43 12.08
C ALA A 151 2.02 -1.80 11.44
N ALA A 152 2.02 -0.48 11.33
CA ALA A 152 0.94 0.39 10.86
C ALA A 152 -0.30 0.50 11.77
N THR A 153 -0.43 -0.27 12.84
CA THR A 153 -1.62 -0.21 13.72
C THR A 153 -1.77 1.15 14.41
N MET A 154 -0.73 1.64 15.04
CA MET A 154 -0.76 2.94 15.72
C MET A 154 -0.80 4.09 14.71
N LEU A 155 -0.10 3.94 13.58
CA LEU A 155 -0.14 4.90 12.49
C LEU A 155 -1.56 5.08 11.96
N LEU A 156 -2.29 4.00 11.69
CA LEU A 156 -3.68 4.06 11.23
C LEU A 156 -4.60 4.72 12.27
N TYR A 157 -4.41 4.43 13.54
CA TYR A 157 -5.16 5.09 14.61
C TYR A 157 -4.94 6.62 14.59
N GLU A 158 -3.70 7.08 14.50
CA GLU A 158 -3.38 8.50 14.43
C GLU A 158 -3.91 9.15 13.13
N VAL A 159 -3.85 8.45 11.98
CA VAL A 159 -4.46 8.93 10.72
C VAL A 159 -5.94 9.19 10.90
N VAL A 160 -6.69 8.25 11.48
CA VAL A 160 -8.14 8.42 11.69
C VAL A 160 -8.41 9.65 12.56
N LYS A 161 -7.67 9.83 13.65
CA LYS A 161 -7.78 11.04 14.49
C LYS A 161 -7.51 12.34 13.72
N LEU A 162 -6.50 12.35 12.84
CA LEU A 162 -6.19 13.51 12.02
C LEU A 162 -7.24 13.79 10.94
N MET A 163 -8.00 12.75 10.54
CA MET A 163 -9.08 12.87 9.56
C MET A 163 -10.44 13.19 10.19
N GLU A 164 -10.61 12.93 11.47
CA GLU A 164 -11.83 13.30 12.20
C GLU A 164 -12.00 14.82 12.21
N LYS A 165 -13.18 15.31 11.84
CA LYS A 165 -13.52 16.70 12.05
C LYS A 165 -13.59 16.93 13.55
N PRO A 166 -13.06 18.06 14.08
CA PRO A 166 -13.18 18.36 15.51
C PRO A 166 -14.66 18.27 15.92
N TYR A 167 -14.94 17.44 16.94
CA TYR A 167 -16.25 17.29 17.53
C TYR A 167 -16.75 18.68 17.94
N LYS A 168 -17.80 19.17 17.31
CA LYS A 168 -18.46 20.40 17.76
C LYS A 168 -19.18 20.03 19.05
N SER A 169 -18.56 20.32 20.21
CA SER A 169 -19.29 20.35 21.47
C SER A 169 -20.38 21.42 21.37
N TYR A 170 -21.63 20.99 21.40
CA TYR A 170 -22.79 21.88 21.54
C TYR A 170 -22.86 22.38 22.98
#